data_bbc138dac7c4b4e288ee4268da07bd8d
#
_entry.id   bbc138dac7c4b4e288ee4268da07bd8d
#
_cell.length_a   1.000
_cell.length_b   1.000
_cell.length_c   1.000
_cell.angle_alpha   90.00
_cell.angle_beta   90.00
_cell.angle_gamma   90.00
#
_symmetry.space_group_name_H-M   'P 1'
#
loop_
_entity.id
_entity.type
_entity.pdbx_description
1 polymer ?
#
loop_
_entity_poly.entity_id
_entity_poly.type
_entity_poly.pdbx_seq_one_letter_code
_entity_poly.pdbx_strand_id
1 'polypeptide(L)'
;MKLLDSGLDTHLQSGATTLCWCWRLTRRDGARQGFTDHDYDVVFDGTTFEAAAGFTASDIKDGVGLSVDNLEVTGALSSLHLNETDLSAGRYDDARVEIFRVNWQTPAQRVLMRSGSLGEVKRTQSGFVAEVRGLAHYLQQPKGRLYQLTCDADLGDARCTVNLAAFRGTATIQTVVSPRRFTVTGVSAFANDYFTRGLATFTSGPASGQKIEIKSHTKIAATVTLELWADAEGPPLVGNTFTATAGCDKRIQTCTAKFANTTNFRGFPSMPGNEIGRAHV
;
A
#
# COMPACT_ATOMS: atom_id res chain seq x y z
N MET A 1 29.51 -1.82 11.19
CA MET A 1 30.50 -1.48 10.16
C MET A 1 29.97 -2.03 8.83
N LYS A 2 29.86 -1.22 7.78
CA LYS A 2 29.44 -1.72 6.46
C LYS A 2 30.63 -2.37 5.77
N LEU A 3 30.41 -3.54 5.18
CA LEU A 3 31.44 -4.19 4.34
C LEU A 3 31.41 -3.50 2.97
N LEU A 4 32.54 -2.94 2.58
CA LEU A 4 32.75 -2.35 1.26
C LEU A 4 33.32 -3.40 0.31
N ASP A 5 32.90 -3.31 -0.97
CA ASP A 5 33.60 -4.04 -2.03
C ASP A 5 35.04 -3.53 -2.16
N SER A 6 35.98 -4.42 -2.42
CA SER A 6 37.42 -4.09 -2.49
C SER A 6 37.71 -3.01 -3.55
N GLY A 7 36.97 -3.01 -4.66
CA GLY A 7 37.11 -2.00 -5.70
C GLY A 7 36.65 -0.62 -5.23
N LEU A 8 35.53 -0.54 -4.50
CA LEU A 8 35.05 0.69 -3.92
C LEU A 8 35.99 1.21 -2.82
N ASP A 9 36.53 0.33 -1.98
CA ASP A 9 37.49 0.69 -0.93
C ASP A 9 38.74 1.31 -1.53
N THR A 10 39.31 0.67 -2.56
CA THR A 10 40.48 1.21 -3.30
C THR A 10 40.20 2.55 -3.92
N HIS A 11 39.00 2.73 -4.50
CA HIS A 11 38.56 4.01 -5.09
C HIS A 11 38.46 5.09 -4.02
N LEU A 12 37.92 4.81 -2.85
CA LEU A 12 37.84 5.75 -1.74
C LEU A 12 39.23 6.16 -1.23
N GLN A 13 40.18 5.24 -1.20
CA GLN A 13 41.59 5.49 -0.76
C GLN A 13 42.36 6.36 -1.75
N SER A 14 41.95 6.44 -3.01
CA SER A 14 42.63 7.24 -4.04
C SER A 14 42.57 8.75 -3.79
N GLY A 15 41.64 9.21 -2.93
CA GLY A 15 41.46 10.64 -2.58
C GLY A 15 40.69 11.44 -3.61
N ALA A 16 40.57 10.98 -4.86
CA ALA A 16 39.75 11.58 -5.91
C ALA A 16 38.58 10.68 -6.21
N THR A 17 37.40 11.01 -5.68
CA THR A 17 36.21 10.16 -5.77
C THR A 17 35.22 10.62 -6.83
N THR A 18 34.68 9.65 -7.59
CA THR A 18 33.63 9.85 -8.60
C THR A 18 32.31 9.26 -8.08
N LEU A 19 31.84 9.78 -6.94
CA LEU A 19 30.68 9.24 -6.22
C LEU A 19 29.45 10.11 -6.39
N CYS A 20 28.33 9.48 -6.67
CA CYS A 20 27.00 10.08 -6.68
C CYS A 20 26.05 9.36 -5.73
N TRP A 21 24.92 9.99 -5.45
CA TRP A 21 23.81 9.36 -4.76
C TRP A 21 22.81 8.79 -5.76
N CYS A 22 22.30 7.62 -5.46
CA CYS A 22 21.22 7.00 -6.23
C CYS A 22 20.12 6.53 -5.29
N TRP A 23 18.88 6.86 -5.61
CA TRP A 23 17.69 6.47 -4.86
C TRP A 23 16.85 5.54 -5.70
N ARG A 24 16.52 4.36 -5.19
CA ARG A 24 15.62 3.41 -5.83
C ARG A 24 14.33 3.33 -5.04
N LEU A 25 13.22 3.60 -5.71
CA LEU A 25 11.88 3.45 -5.20
C LEU A 25 11.26 2.20 -5.81
N THR A 26 10.82 1.27 -4.96
CA THR A 26 10.14 0.04 -5.41
C THR A 26 8.74 0.03 -4.84
N ARG A 27 7.74 0.10 -5.72
CA ARG A 27 6.33 0.04 -5.37
C ARG A 27 5.92 -1.39 -4.97
N ARG A 28 4.76 -1.54 -4.32
CA ARG A 28 4.21 -2.85 -3.94
C ARG A 28 3.87 -3.75 -5.14
N ASP A 29 3.59 -3.16 -6.31
CA ASP A 29 3.35 -3.88 -7.56
C ASP A 29 4.65 -4.35 -8.25
N GLY A 30 5.80 -4.03 -7.68
CA GLY A 30 7.13 -4.39 -8.20
C GLY A 30 7.71 -3.38 -9.19
N ALA A 31 6.98 -2.32 -9.54
CA ALA A 31 7.51 -1.25 -10.38
C ALA A 31 8.67 -0.53 -9.67
N ARG A 32 9.77 -0.33 -10.39
CA ARG A 32 10.99 0.30 -9.89
C ARG A 32 11.23 1.62 -10.60
N GLN A 33 11.65 2.61 -9.83
CA GLN A 33 12.05 3.92 -10.31
C GLN A 33 13.38 4.27 -9.66
N GLY A 34 14.29 4.87 -10.43
CA GLY A 34 15.60 5.29 -9.98
C GLY A 34 15.80 6.78 -10.20
N PHE A 35 16.45 7.43 -9.25
CA PHE A 35 16.82 8.85 -9.30
C PHE A 35 18.26 9.02 -8.88
N THR A 36 18.98 9.97 -9.48
CA THR A 36 20.36 10.28 -9.12
C THR A 36 20.59 11.77 -9.06
N ASP A 37 21.56 12.20 -8.24
CA ASP A 37 22.06 13.57 -8.19
C ASP A 37 23.19 13.83 -9.22
N HIS A 38 23.51 12.82 -10.04
CA HIS A 38 24.50 12.94 -11.10
C HIS A 38 23.90 13.60 -12.34
N ASP A 39 24.71 14.23 -13.16
CA ASP A 39 24.30 14.93 -14.40
C ASP A 39 23.87 13.97 -15.52
N TYR A 40 24.25 12.69 -15.43
CA TYR A 40 23.90 11.65 -16.40
C TYR A 40 23.25 10.46 -15.71
N ASP A 41 22.45 9.74 -16.49
CA ASP A 41 21.80 8.52 -16.02
C ASP A 41 22.82 7.46 -15.61
N VAL A 42 22.55 6.80 -14.51
CA VAL A 42 23.36 5.70 -13.99
C VAL A 42 22.53 4.42 -14.03
N VAL A 43 23.09 3.32 -14.54
CA VAL A 43 22.35 2.05 -14.69
C VAL A 43 23.02 0.94 -13.89
N PHE A 44 22.27 0.31 -12.98
CA PHE A 44 22.67 -0.92 -12.29
C PHE A 44 21.47 -1.70 -11.74
N ASP A 45 21.65 -2.99 -11.47
CA ASP A 45 20.62 -3.90 -10.96
C ASP A 45 19.29 -3.85 -11.76
N GLY A 46 19.34 -3.65 -13.07
CA GLY A 46 18.16 -3.57 -13.92
C GLY A 46 17.29 -2.33 -13.67
N THR A 47 17.84 -1.29 -13.03
CA THR A 47 17.19 -0.01 -12.79
C THR A 47 18.01 1.10 -13.43
N THR A 48 17.36 1.97 -14.21
CA THR A 48 17.94 3.23 -14.67
C THR A 48 17.67 4.29 -13.62
N PHE A 49 18.72 4.93 -13.15
CA PHE A 49 18.66 6.05 -12.22
C PHE A 49 18.74 7.33 -13.03
N GLU A 50 17.63 8.01 -13.15
CA GLU A 50 17.48 9.17 -14.03
C GLU A 50 18.13 10.40 -13.42
N ALA A 51 18.88 11.12 -14.25
CA ALA A 51 19.47 12.42 -13.93
C ALA A 51 18.39 13.51 -13.92
N ALA A 52 18.69 14.64 -13.29
CA ALA A 52 17.86 15.85 -13.31
C ALA A 52 16.42 15.69 -12.82
N ALA A 53 16.13 14.65 -12.03
CA ALA A 53 14.79 14.43 -11.46
C ALA A 53 14.41 15.43 -10.36
N GLY A 54 15.22 16.46 -10.11
CA GLY A 54 14.98 17.45 -9.05
C GLY A 54 14.94 16.85 -7.65
N PHE A 55 15.56 15.70 -7.46
CA PHE A 55 15.59 14.97 -6.19
C PHE A 55 16.72 15.52 -5.31
N THR A 56 16.36 16.08 -4.17
CA THR A 56 17.33 16.53 -3.16
C THR A 56 17.01 15.81 -1.86
N ALA A 57 17.98 15.10 -1.32
CA ALA A 57 17.85 14.50 0.01
C ALA A 57 18.37 15.48 1.07
N SER A 58 17.68 15.55 2.20
CA SER A 58 18.24 16.15 3.41
C SER A 58 19.43 15.32 3.91
N ASP A 59 20.23 15.88 4.81
CA ASP A 59 21.31 15.14 5.44
C ASP A 59 20.79 13.85 6.10
N ILE A 60 21.48 12.76 5.83
CA ILE A 60 21.20 11.48 6.49
C ILE A 60 21.73 11.58 7.92
N LYS A 61 20.84 11.78 8.89
CA LYS A 61 21.18 11.77 10.31
C LYS A 61 20.87 10.38 10.88
N ASP A 62 21.89 9.65 11.26
CA ASP A 62 21.74 8.40 12.01
C ASP A 62 21.96 8.68 13.51
N GLY A 63 20.92 8.52 14.32
CA GLY A 63 21.00 8.60 15.78
C GLY A 63 21.35 7.24 16.40
N VAL A 64 22.13 7.24 17.47
CA VAL A 64 22.35 6.03 18.27
C VAL A 64 21.17 5.87 19.22
N GLY A 65 20.28 4.89 18.97
CA GLY A 65 19.12 4.60 19.80
C GLY A 65 17.92 4.10 19.00
N LEU A 66 16.78 3.94 19.70
CA LEU A 66 15.50 3.56 19.08
C LEU A 66 14.68 4.77 18.63
N SER A 67 15.27 5.98 18.63
CA SER A 67 14.59 7.14 18.03
C SER A 67 14.33 6.89 16.55
N VAL A 68 13.16 7.31 16.08
CA VAL A 68 12.82 7.18 14.64
C VAL A 68 13.69 8.15 13.87
N ASP A 69 14.69 7.63 13.18
CA ASP A 69 15.49 8.42 12.24
C ASP A 69 14.68 8.61 10.96
N ASN A 70 14.01 9.74 10.85
CA ASN A 70 13.29 10.13 9.65
C ASN A 70 14.21 10.93 8.74
N LEU A 71 14.28 10.52 7.49
CA LEU A 71 14.92 11.26 6.41
C LEU A 71 13.82 11.92 5.59
N GLU A 72 13.94 13.22 5.37
CA GLU A 72 13.08 13.92 4.42
C GLU A 72 13.74 13.94 3.04
N VAL A 73 12.98 13.53 2.04
CA VAL A 73 13.39 13.59 0.63
C VAL A 73 12.47 14.58 -0.07
N THR A 74 13.06 15.61 -0.66
CA THR A 74 12.33 16.61 -1.44
C THR A 74 12.52 16.32 -2.93
N GLY A 75 11.45 16.29 -3.69
CA GLY A 75 11.50 16.07 -5.12
C GLY A 75 10.55 16.99 -5.88
N ALA A 76 10.85 17.26 -7.14
CA ALA A 76 9.96 17.99 -8.02
C ALA A 76 8.86 17.08 -8.56
N LEU A 77 7.59 17.53 -8.53
CA LEU A 77 6.44 16.80 -9.10
C LEU A 77 6.49 16.71 -10.64
N SER A 78 7.48 17.32 -11.26
CA SER A 78 7.64 17.36 -12.73
C SER A 78 8.41 16.18 -13.30
N SER A 79 8.82 15.19 -12.51
CA SER A 79 9.39 13.98 -13.09
C SER A 79 8.28 13.21 -13.81
N LEU A 80 8.53 12.80 -15.03
CA LEU A 80 7.59 12.00 -15.85
C LEU A 80 7.16 10.69 -15.16
N HIS A 81 7.83 10.32 -14.08
CA HIS A 81 7.66 9.04 -13.38
C HIS A 81 6.97 9.14 -12.01
N LEU A 82 6.99 10.31 -11.38
CA LEU A 82 6.25 10.58 -10.14
C LEU A 82 5.10 11.53 -10.47
N ASN A 83 3.99 10.98 -10.91
CA ASN A 83 2.82 11.79 -11.22
C ASN A 83 1.89 11.92 -9.99
N GLU A 84 1.18 13.03 -9.98
CA GLU A 84 0.23 13.37 -8.94
C GLU A 84 -0.87 12.33 -8.78
N THR A 85 -1.30 11.74 -9.88
CA THR A 85 -2.36 10.75 -9.94
C THR A 85 -1.96 9.47 -9.19
N ASP A 86 -0.74 8.98 -9.41
CA ASP A 86 -0.24 7.79 -8.74
C ASP A 86 0.03 8.03 -7.24
N LEU A 87 0.41 9.26 -6.86
CA LEU A 87 0.58 9.62 -5.45
C LEU A 87 -0.76 9.67 -4.72
N SER A 88 -1.78 10.28 -5.33
CA SER A 88 -3.14 10.35 -4.76
C SER A 88 -3.83 8.99 -4.72
N ALA A 89 -3.51 8.09 -5.68
CA ALA A 89 -3.96 6.69 -5.69
C ALA A 89 -3.32 5.83 -4.59
N GLY A 90 -2.39 6.36 -3.81
CA GLY A 90 -1.67 5.58 -2.81
C GLY A 90 -0.77 4.48 -3.39
N ARG A 91 -0.41 4.56 -4.69
CA ARG A 91 0.45 3.56 -5.34
C ARG A 91 1.85 3.51 -4.75
N TYR A 92 2.26 4.59 -4.09
CA TYR A 92 3.55 4.72 -3.41
C TYR A 92 3.47 4.46 -1.91
N ASP A 93 2.30 4.14 -1.37
CA ASP A 93 2.13 3.87 0.05
C ASP A 93 3.02 2.71 0.49
N ASP A 94 3.88 2.97 1.49
CA ASP A 94 4.85 2.01 2.00
C ASP A 94 5.79 1.45 0.92
N ALA A 95 6.03 2.22 -0.17
CA ALA A 95 6.99 1.85 -1.18
C ALA A 95 8.39 1.77 -0.57
N ARG A 96 9.15 0.72 -0.95
CA ARG A 96 10.51 0.54 -0.46
C ARG A 96 11.45 1.57 -1.08
N VAL A 97 12.21 2.25 -0.23
CA VAL A 97 13.24 3.21 -0.62
C VAL A 97 14.60 2.62 -0.29
N GLU A 98 15.51 2.64 -1.25
CA GLU A 98 16.90 2.24 -1.08
C GLU A 98 17.81 3.36 -1.57
N ILE A 99 18.77 3.75 -0.74
CA ILE A 99 19.69 4.85 -1.00
C ILE A 99 21.10 4.27 -1.12
N PHE A 100 21.72 4.51 -2.26
CA PHE A 100 23.04 4.02 -2.60
C PHE A 100 24.04 5.15 -2.75
N ARG A 101 25.30 4.87 -2.37
CA ARG A 101 26.45 5.64 -2.79
C ARG A 101 27.16 4.84 -3.87
N VAL A 102 27.32 5.43 -5.06
CA VAL A 102 27.72 4.73 -6.28
C VAL A 102 28.89 5.45 -6.95
N ASN A 103 29.89 4.71 -7.39
CA ASN A 103 30.87 5.23 -8.32
C ASN A 103 30.22 5.28 -9.72
N TRP A 104 29.88 6.49 -10.21
CA TRP A 104 29.17 6.64 -11.47
C TRP A 104 29.98 6.18 -12.69
N GLN A 105 31.32 6.16 -12.63
CA GLN A 105 32.17 5.59 -13.68
C GLN A 105 32.11 4.05 -13.72
N THR A 106 31.95 3.43 -12.56
CA THR A 106 31.88 1.98 -12.43
C THR A 106 30.77 1.61 -11.45
N PRO A 107 29.49 1.54 -11.91
CA PRO A 107 28.33 1.37 -11.02
C PRO A 107 28.28 0.03 -10.26
N ALA A 108 29.16 -0.91 -10.59
CA ALA A 108 29.39 -2.12 -9.80
C ALA A 108 29.96 -1.78 -8.41
N GLN A 109 30.77 -0.71 -8.33
CA GLN A 109 31.34 -0.19 -7.08
C GLN A 109 30.30 0.71 -6.39
N ARG A 110 29.47 0.10 -5.55
CA ARG A 110 28.40 0.79 -4.84
C ARG A 110 28.21 0.22 -3.44
N VAL A 111 27.63 1.02 -2.57
CA VAL A 111 27.25 0.60 -1.22
C VAL A 111 25.83 1.07 -0.90
N LEU A 112 25.01 0.18 -0.35
CA LEU A 112 23.71 0.52 0.19
C LEU A 112 23.91 1.30 1.50
N MET A 113 23.56 2.58 1.48
CA MET A 113 23.69 3.46 2.65
C MET A 113 22.50 3.29 3.60
N ARG A 114 21.29 3.31 3.05
CA ARG A 114 20.05 3.21 3.84
C ARG A 114 18.96 2.47 3.05
N SER A 115 18.10 1.77 3.77
CA SER A 115 16.83 1.27 3.24
C SER A 115 15.71 1.59 4.22
N GLY A 116 14.54 1.83 3.68
CA GLY A 116 13.35 2.16 4.46
C GLY A 116 12.10 2.07 3.62
N SER A 117 11.02 2.66 4.10
CA SER A 117 9.79 2.81 3.35
C SER A 117 9.39 4.28 3.24
N LEU A 118 8.65 4.58 2.19
CA LEU A 118 8.03 5.88 2.01
C LEU A 118 6.94 6.05 3.06
N GLY A 119 7.02 7.12 3.83
CA GLY A 119 6.04 7.51 4.83
C GLY A 119 5.06 8.55 4.30
N GLU A 120 4.83 9.61 5.06
CA GLU A 120 3.97 10.71 4.67
C GLU A 120 4.54 11.46 3.47
N VAL A 121 3.70 11.73 2.48
CA VAL A 121 4.05 12.57 1.33
C VAL A 121 3.27 13.88 1.41
N LYS A 122 3.96 15.00 1.59
CA LYS A 122 3.40 16.33 1.60
C LYS A 122 3.59 16.99 0.24
N ARG A 123 2.49 17.48 -0.32
CA ARG A 123 2.50 18.17 -1.62
C ARG A 123 2.73 19.66 -1.44
N THR A 124 3.54 20.23 -2.33
CA THR A 124 3.72 21.67 -2.50
C THR A 124 3.29 22.08 -3.92
N GLN A 125 3.27 23.36 -4.22
CA GLN A 125 2.87 23.85 -5.56
C GLN A 125 3.77 23.36 -6.70
N SER A 126 5.05 23.10 -6.44
CA SER A 126 6.05 22.74 -7.45
C SER A 126 6.76 21.42 -7.16
N GLY A 127 6.39 20.73 -6.08
CA GLY A 127 7.11 19.54 -5.67
C GLY A 127 6.39 18.74 -4.59
N PHE A 128 7.10 17.80 -4.02
CA PHE A 128 6.66 17.04 -2.86
C PHE A 128 7.81 16.89 -1.87
N VAL A 129 7.43 16.69 -0.61
CA VAL A 129 8.34 16.28 0.46
C VAL A 129 7.85 14.94 0.97
N ALA A 130 8.71 13.93 0.92
CA ALA A 130 8.41 12.60 1.37
C ALA A 130 9.27 12.23 2.57
N GLU A 131 8.63 11.69 3.60
CA GLU A 131 9.32 11.09 4.74
C GLU A 131 9.81 9.69 4.37
N VAL A 132 11.08 9.38 4.64
CA VAL A 132 11.61 8.02 4.53
C VAL A 132 11.78 7.45 5.93
N ARG A 133 11.00 6.43 6.25
CA ARG A 133 10.98 5.75 7.55
C ARG A 133 12.00 4.63 7.56
N GLY A 134 12.89 4.67 8.51
CA GLY A 134 13.89 3.63 8.70
C GLY A 134 13.35 2.39 9.43
N LEU A 135 14.22 1.41 9.63
CA LEU A 135 13.89 0.15 10.31
C LEU A 135 13.39 0.36 11.76
N ALA A 136 13.88 1.40 12.44
CA ALA A 136 13.45 1.76 13.80
C ALA A 136 11.93 1.99 13.88
N HIS A 137 11.33 2.57 12.84
CA HIS A 137 9.87 2.76 12.78
C HIS A 137 9.11 1.42 12.90
N TYR A 138 9.56 0.38 12.18
CA TYR A 138 8.92 -0.94 12.25
C TYR A 138 9.13 -1.63 13.60
N LEU A 139 10.30 -1.42 14.23
CA LEU A 139 10.60 -1.98 15.55
C LEU A 139 9.78 -1.33 16.68
N GLN A 140 9.38 -0.08 16.51
CA GLN A 140 8.54 0.63 17.48
C GLN A 140 7.05 0.32 17.35
N GLN A 141 6.62 -0.28 16.22
CA GLN A 141 5.22 -0.66 16.06
C GLN A 141 4.87 -1.80 17.02
N PRO A 142 3.77 -1.67 17.81
CA PRO A 142 3.33 -2.76 18.66
C PRO A 142 3.00 -3.98 17.82
N LYS A 143 3.65 -5.10 18.10
CA LYS A 143 3.40 -6.39 17.47
C LYS A 143 2.69 -7.29 18.46
N GLY A 144 1.63 -7.92 18.04
CA GLY A 144 0.88 -8.85 18.89
C GLY A 144 -0.57 -9.00 18.45
N ARG A 145 -1.26 -9.92 19.08
CA ARG A 145 -2.70 -10.13 18.90
C ARG A 145 -3.45 -9.59 20.11
N LEU A 146 -4.52 -8.87 19.84
CA LEU A 146 -5.46 -8.49 20.88
C LEU A 146 -6.48 -9.61 21.07
N TYR A 147 -6.77 -9.96 22.32
CA TYR A 147 -7.89 -10.84 22.64
C TYR A 147 -9.19 -10.05 22.51
N GLN A 148 -9.95 -10.29 21.45
CA GLN A 148 -11.20 -9.58 21.17
C GLN A 148 -12.25 -10.55 20.59
N LEU A 149 -13.53 -10.19 20.73
CA LEU A 149 -14.65 -11.00 20.25
C LEU A 149 -14.61 -11.18 18.73
N THR A 150 -14.12 -10.19 18.00
CA THR A 150 -14.08 -10.19 16.54
C THR A 150 -12.80 -10.85 16.01
N CYS A 151 -12.91 -11.43 14.81
CA CYS A 151 -11.79 -12.03 14.09
C CYS A 151 -10.78 -10.96 13.67
N ASP A 152 -9.49 -11.21 13.88
CA ASP A 152 -8.39 -10.34 13.48
C ASP A 152 -7.74 -10.73 12.13
N ALA A 153 -8.19 -11.81 11.50
CA ALA A 153 -7.74 -12.24 10.18
C ALA A 153 -8.47 -11.46 9.07
N ASP A 154 -7.79 -11.18 7.96
CA ASP A 154 -8.44 -10.64 6.77
C ASP A 154 -9.10 -11.75 5.96
N LEU A 155 -10.24 -11.42 5.33
CA LEU A 155 -10.99 -12.41 4.58
C LEU A 155 -10.16 -12.96 3.42
N GLY A 156 -9.88 -14.27 3.47
CA GLY A 156 -9.07 -14.96 2.46
C GLY A 156 -7.56 -14.87 2.66
N ASP A 157 -7.08 -14.31 3.77
CA ASP A 157 -5.64 -14.37 4.13
C ASP A 157 -5.21 -15.79 4.53
N ALA A 158 -3.92 -16.01 4.77
CA ALA A 158 -3.36 -17.30 5.15
C ALA A 158 -3.93 -17.86 6.47
N ARG A 159 -4.51 -17.00 7.33
CA ARG A 159 -5.14 -17.40 8.60
C ARG A 159 -6.63 -17.69 8.44
N CYS A 160 -7.32 -16.97 7.57
CA CYS A 160 -8.73 -17.14 7.25
C CYS A 160 -8.95 -18.30 6.29
N THR A 161 -8.11 -18.47 5.27
CA THR A 161 -8.11 -19.55 4.26
C THR A 161 -9.38 -19.67 3.40
N VAL A 162 -10.33 -18.76 3.48
CA VAL A 162 -11.54 -18.76 2.64
C VAL A 162 -11.15 -18.56 1.18
N ASN A 163 -11.61 -19.47 0.31
CA ASN A 163 -11.41 -19.30 -1.13
C ASN A 163 -12.35 -18.21 -1.66
N LEU A 164 -11.80 -17.03 -1.90
CA LEU A 164 -12.55 -15.85 -2.35
C LEU A 164 -13.21 -16.02 -3.71
N ALA A 165 -12.75 -16.94 -4.55
CA ALA A 165 -13.33 -17.16 -5.88
C ALA A 165 -14.82 -17.56 -5.80
N ALA A 166 -15.20 -18.31 -4.75
CA ALA A 166 -16.58 -18.73 -4.51
C ALA A 166 -17.49 -17.59 -4.01
N PHE A 167 -16.90 -16.48 -3.56
CA PHE A 167 -17.61 -15.37 -2.89
C PHE A 167 -17.45 -14.05 -3.66
N ARG A 168 -17.32 -14.13 -4.98
CA ARG A 168 -17.17 -12.97 -5.87
C ARG A 168 -18.32 -12.90 -6.86
N GLY A 169 -18.65 -11.67 -7.26
CA GLY A 169 -19.56 -11.39 -8.36
C GLY A 169 -18.96 -10.33 -9.27
N THR A 170 -19.14 -10.49 -10.58
CA THR A 170 -18.80 -9.44 -11.55
C THR A 170 -19.97 -8.48 -11.69
N ALA A 171 -19.72 -7.22 -11.52
CA ALA A 171 -20.70 -6.14 -11.60
C ALA A 171 -20.35 -5.16 -12.72
N THR A 172 -21.37 -4.63 -13.36
CA THR A 172 -21.28 -3.54 -14.36
C THR A 172 -22.05 -2.35 -13.86
N ILE A 173 -21.47 -1.15 -13.91
CA ILE A 173 -22.10 0.09 -13.49
C ILE A 173 -23.20 0.45 -14.48
N GLN A 174 -24.41 0.61 -13.96
CA GLN A 174 -25.60 0.97 -14.75
C GLN A 174 -25.89 2.47 -14.69
N THR A 175 -25.83 3.07 -13.48
CA THR A 175 -25.97 4.52 -13.31
C THR A 175 -24.99 5.00 -12.24
N VAL A 176 -24.47 6.21 -12.41
CA VAL A 176 -23.61 6.86 -11.43
C VAL A 176 -24.40 7.94 -10.73
N VAL A 177 -24.58 7.81 -9.42
CA VAL A 177 -25.27 8.80 -8.57
C VAL A 177 -24.25 9.80 -8.01
N SER A 178 -23.09 9.29 -7.61
CA SER A 178 -21.94 10.09 -7.15
C SER A 178 -20.64 9.29 -7.39
N PRO A 179 -19.43 9.88 -7.22
CA PRO A 179 -18.17 9.16 -7.36
C PRO A 179 -18.06 7.90 -6.49
N ARG A 180 -18.83 7.83 -5.38
CA ARG A 180 -18.86 6.69 -4.44
C ARG A 180 -20.10 5.82 -4.56
N ARG A 181 -21.17 6.32 -5.19
CA ARG A 181 -22.48 5.64 -5.19
C ARG A 181 -23.01 5.46 -6.60
N PHE A 182 -23.29 4.21 -6.93
CA PHE A 182 -23.78 3.84 -8.26
C PHE A 182 -24.66 2.60 -8.19
N THR A 183 -25.56 2.45 -9.19
CA THR A 183 -26.32 1.21 -9.37
C THR A 183 -25.58 0.27 -10.30
N VAL A 184 -25.76 -1.02 -10.06
CA VAL A 184 -25.02 -2.07 -10.80
C VAL A 184 -25.93 -3.20 -11.25
N THR A 185 -25.49 -3.88 -12.31
CA THR A 185 -26.05 -5.15 -12.79
C THR A 185 -25.04 -6.27 -12.59
N GLY A 186 -25.47 -7.54 -12.78
CA GLY A 186 -24.60 -8.72 -12.71
C GLY A 186 -24.49 -9.35 -11.31
N VAL A 187 -24.92 -8.65 -10.26
CA VAL A 187 -24.84 -9.14 -8.87
C VAL A 187 -26.22 -9.23 -8.19
N SER A 188 -27.31 -9.21 -8.94
CA SER A 188 -28.69 -9.29 -8.42
C SER A 188 -29.04 -10.65 -7.79
N ALA A 189 -28.27 -11.69 -8.07
CA ALA A 189 -28.48 -13.02 -7.45
C ALA A 189 -28.08 -13.05 -5.96
N PHE A 190 -27.24 -12.11 -5.53
CA PHE A 190 -26.78 -12.04 -4.15
C PHE A 190 -27.82 -11.38 -3.23
N ALA A 191 -27.83 -11.82 -1.97
CA ALA A 191 -28.71 -11.26 -0.95
C ALA A 191 -28.35 -9.79 -0.65
N ASN A 192 -29.31 -9.05 -0.10
CA ASN A 192 -29.03 -7.70 0.43
C ASN A 192 -27.88 -7.77 1.44
N ASP A 193 -27.06 -6.73 1.50
CA ASP A 193 -25.92 -6.60 2.42
C ASP A 193 -24.75 -7.59 2.18
N TYR A 194 -24.81 -8.40 1.11
CA TYR A 194 -23.82 -9.45 0.88
C TYR A 194 -22.40 -8.91 0.67
N PHE A 195 -22.25 -7.78 -0.02
CA PHE A 195 -20.96 -7.16 -0.34
C PHE A 195 -20.54 -6.04 0.62
N THR A 196 -21.38 -5.65 1.57
CA THR A 196 -21.03 -4.64 2.59
C THR A 196 -19.79 -5.09 3.38
N ARG A 197 -18.83 -4.18 3.56
CA ARG A 197 -17.47 -4.46 4.09
C ARG A 197 -16.66 -5.44 3.22
N GLY A 198 -17.03 -5.56 1.96
CA GLY A 198 -16.29 -6.30 0.97
C GLY A 198 -15.41 -5.37 0.15
N LEU A 199 -14.85 -5.90 -0.92
CA LEU A 199 -13.89 -5.19 -1.75
C LEU A 199 -14.39 -5.11 -3.19
N ALA A 200 -14.46 -3.91 -3.76
CA ALA A 200 -14.64 -3.67 -5.17
C ALA A 200 -13.26 -3.55 -5.84
N THR A 201 -12.98 -4.44 -6.80
CA THR A 201 -11.77 -4.39 -7.63
C THR A 201 -12.17 -4.01 -9.04
N PHE A 202 -11.84 -2.80 -9.46
CA PHE A 202 -12.19 -2.31 -10.80
C PHE A 202 -11.37 -3.03 -11.87
N THR A 203 -12.04 -3.49 -12.91
CA THR A 203 -11.43 -4.24 -14.02
C THR A 203 -11.43 -3.46 -15.34
N SER A 204 -12.16 -2.36 -15.40
CA SER A 204 -12.18 -1.47 -16.58
C SER A 204 -12.40 -0.01 -16.19
N GLY A 205 -12.18 0.91 -17.13
CA GLY A 205 -12.33 2.34 -16.96
C GLY A 205 -11.13 3.01 -16.26
N PRO A 206 -11.26 4.30 -15.93
CA PRO A 206 -10.19 5.08 -15.31
C PRO A 206 -9.70 4.51 -13.97
N ALA A 207 -10.60 3.89 -13.20
CA ALA A 207 -10.30 3.26 -11.92
C ALA A 207 -9.72 1.83 -12.03
N SER A 208 -9.41 1.34 -13.24
CA SER A 208 -8.95 -0.05 -13.45
C SER A 208 -7.74 -0.38 -12.58
N GLY A 209 -7.79 -1.53 -11.90
CA GLY A 209 -6.77 -2.00 -10.97
C GLY A 209 -6.94 -1.50 -9.53
N GLN A 210 -7.78 -0.50 -9.28
CA GLN A 210 -8.04 -0.01 -7.92
C GLN A 210 -8.90 -0.99 -7.13
N LYS A 211 -8.63 -1.03 -5.83
CA LYS A 211 -9.37 -1.84 -4.86
C LYS A 211 -9.90 -0.92 -3.78
N ILE A 212 -11.22 -0.81 -3.69
CA ILE A 212 -11.89 0.08 -2.73
C ILE A 212 -12.89 -0.73 -1.91
N GLU A 213 -12.94 -0.49 -0.62
CA GLU A 213 -13.88 -1.15 0.28
C GLU A 213 -15.31 -0.68 0.02
N ILE A 214 -16.25 -1.63 0.01
CA ILE A 214 -17.68 -1.38 -0.18
C ILE A 214 -18.28 -1.03 1.19
N LYS A 215 -18.75 0.21 1.32
CA LYS A 215 -19.41 0.72 2.52
C LYS A 215 -20.78 0.10 2.71
N SER A 216 -21.57 0.03 1.64
CA SER A 216 -22.92 -0.55 1.67
C SER A 216 -23.27 -1.24 0.36
N HIS A 217 -24.03 -2.33 0.48
CA HIS A 217 -24.66 -3.05 -0.60
C HIS A 217 -26.15 -3.15 -0.33
N THR A 218 -26.95 -2.40 -1.09
CA THR A 218 -28.41 -2.37 -0.92
C THR A 218 -29.08 -2.93 -2.15
N LYS A 219 -29.98 -3.90 -1.95
CA LYS A 219 -30.80 -4.49 -2.99
C LYS A 219 -32.27 -4.19 -2.71
N ILE A 220 -32.91 -3.44 -3.61
CA ILE A 220 -34.35 -3.17 -3.59
C ILE A 220 -34.95 -3.70 -4.88
N ALA A 221 -35.76 -4.74 -4.76
CA ALA A 221 -36.29 -5.49 -5.91
C ALA A 221 -35.13 -5.99 -6.82
N ALA A 222 -35.07 -5.56 -8.06
CA ALA A 222 -34.01 -5.92 -9.02
C ALA A 222 -32.84 -4.93 -9.04
N THR A 223 -32.98 -3.77 -8.38
CA THR A 223 -31.95 -2.72 -8.38
C THR A 223 -30.96 -2.94 -7.27
N VAL A 224 -29.69 -3.02 -7.62
CA VAL A 224 -28.57 -3.12 -6.69
C VAL A 224 -27.81 -1.80 -6.66
N THR A 225 -27.66 -1.24 -5.48
CA THR A 225 -26.90 -0.01 -5.25
C THR A 225 -25.69 -0.33 -4.39
N LEU A 226 -24.52 0.11 -4.80
CA LEU A 226 -23.29 0.05 -4.04
C LEU A 226 -22.80 1.44 -3.67
N GLU A 227 -22.26 1.57 -2.47
CA GLU A 227 -21.58 2.76 -1.99
C GLU A 227 -20.18 2.36 -1.51
N LEU A 228 -19.17 3.11 -1.93
CA LEU A 228 -17.77 2.90 -1.57
C LEU A 228 -17.37 3.78 -0.37
N TRP A 229 -16.36 3.39 0.38
CA TRP A 229 -15.79 4.20 1.47
C TRP A 229 -14.99 5.40 0.95
N ALA A 230 -14.30 5.24 -0.18
CA ALA A 230 -13.49 6.29 -0.79
C ALA A 230 -13.93 6.54 -2.23
N ASP A 231 -13.58 7.69 -2.77
CA ASP A 231 -13.73 7.97 -4.20
C ASP A 231 -12.77 7.09 -4.99
N ALA A 232 -13.25 6.56 -6.11
CA ALA A 232 -12.37 5.93 -7.07
C ALA A 232 -11.54 7.01 -7.77
N GLU A 233 -10.25 6.77 -7.93
CA GLU A 233 -9.39 7.63 -8.70
C GLU A 233 -9.70 7.50 -10.19
N GLY A 234 -10.20 8.58 -10.76
CA GLY A 234 -10.92 8.54 -12.03
C GLY A 234 -12.38 8.14 -11.79
N PRO A 235 -13.35 9.04 -12.10
CA PRO A 235 -14.75 8.81 -11.78
C PRO A 235 -15.26 7.52 -12.42
N PRO A 236 -16.02 6.70 -11.69
CA PRO A 236 -16.68 5.53 -12.26
C PRO A 236 -17.63 5.96 -13.37
N LEU A 237 -17.57 5.30 -14.51
CA LEU A 237 -18.44 5.59 -15.67
C LEU A 237 -19.43 4.45 -15.88
N VAL A 238 -20.58 4.77 -16.47
CA VAL A 238 -21.55 3.77 -16.92
C VAL A 238 -20.87 2.79 -17.88
N GLY A 239 -21.10 1.49 -17.68
CA GLY A 239 -20.47 0.43 -18.44
C GLY A 239 -19.14 -0.06 -17.86
N ASN A 240 -18.53 0.64 -16.90
CA ASN A 240 -17.33 0.11 -16.24
C ASN A 240 -17.66 -1.15 -15.44
N THR A 241 -16.71 -2.07 -15.43
CA THR A 241 -16.82 -3.36 -14.74
C THR A 241 -15.89 -3.44 -13.55
N PHE A 242 -16.31 -4.20 -12.55
CA PHE A 242 -15.50 -4.52 -11.38
C PHE A 242 -15.91 -5.86 -10.78
N THR A 243 -15.03 -6.46 -10.02
CA THR A 243 -15.32 -7.63 -9.21
C THR A 243 -15.66 -7.20 -7.79
N ALA A 244 -16.87 -7.52 -7.33
CA ALA A 244 -17.26 -7.35 -5.93
C ALA A 244 -16.95 -8.64 -5.16
N THR A 245 -16.16 -8.54 -4.10
CA THR A 245 -15.87 -9.65 -3.17
C THR A 245 -16.76 -9.50 -1.94
N ALA A 246 -17.29 -10.60 -1.43
CA ALA A 246 -18.15 -10.62 -0.26
C ALA A 246 -17.53 -9.93 0.94
N GLY A 247 -18.35 -9.24 1.72
CA GLY A 247 -17.91 -8.61 2.96
C GLY A 247 -17.88 -9.56 4.15
N CYS A 248 -17.02 -9.29 5.12
CA CYS A 248 -16.91 -9.98 6.38
C CYS A 248 -16.98 -8.97 7.54
N ASP A 249 -17.96 -9.12 8.42
CA ASP A 249 -18.12 -8.29 9.62
C ASP A 249 -17.27 -8.73 10.81
N LYS A 250 -16.39 -9.71 10.57
CA LYS A 250 -15.47 -10.27 11.58
C LYS A 250 -16.17 -10.99 12.77
N ARG A 251 -17.47 -11.27 12.66
CA ARG A 251 -18.23 -11.98 13.69
C ARG A 251 -18.28 -13.47 13.41
N ILE A 252 -18.34 -14.27 14.48
CA ILE A 252 -18.36 -15.73 14.34
C ILE A 252 -19.64 -16.22 13.64
N GLN A 253 -20.78 -15.55 13.86
CA GLN A 253 -22.05 -15.91 13.22
C GLN A 253 -21.95 -15.79 11.70
N THR A 254 -21.38 -14.70 11.20
CA THR A 254 -21.16 -14.49 9.77
C THR A 254 -20.11 -15.45 9.22
N CYS A 255 -19.04 -15.73 9.97
CA CYS A 255 -18.03 -16.70 9.59
C CYS A 255 -18.62 -18.10 9.41
N THR A 256 -19.52 -18.50 10.31
CA THR A 256 -20.22 -19.79 10.25
C THR A 256 -21.26 -19.83 9.11
N ALA A 257 -22.17 -18.87 9.08
CA ALA A 257 -23.34 -18.92 8.20
C ALA A 257 -23.00 -18.61 6.74
N LYS A 258 -22.09 -17.65 6.50
CA LYS A 258 -21.76 -17.16 5.16
C LYS A 258 -20.58 -17.90 4.54
N PHE A 259 -19.56 -18.21 5.32
CA PHE A 259 -18.30 -18.76 4.82
C PHE A 259 -18.04 -20.21 5.22
N ALA A 260 -18.85 -20.79 6.14
CA ALA A 260 -18.66 -22.14 6.69
C ALA A 260 -17.22 -22.38 7.21
N ASN A 261 -16.59 -21.33 7.80
CA ASN A 261 -15.17 -21.32 8.12
C ASN A 261 -14.87 -21.10 9.61
N THR A 262 -15.70 -21.62 10.49
CA THR A 262 -15.58 -21.47 11.95
C THR A 262 -14.23 -21.97 12.48
N THR A 263 -13.68 -23.03 11.91
CA THR A 263 -12.39 -23.60 12.32
C THR A 263 -11.23 -22.61 12.21
N ASN A 264 -11.29 -21.70 11.25
CA ASN A 264 -10.27 -20.69 11.02
C ASN A 264 -10.66 -19.32 11.59
N PHE A 265 -11.71 -19.25 12.40
CA PHE A 265 -12.08 -18.03 13.10
C PHE A 265 -10.99 -17.66 14.10
N ARG A 266 -10.51 -16.41 14.05
CA ARG A 266 -9.38 -15.92 14.84
C ARG A 266 -9.76 -14.91 15.92
N GLY A 267 -11.03 -14.79 16.23
CA GLY A 267 -11.54 -14.06 17.38
C GLY A 267 -11.76 -14.99 18.59
N PHE A 268 -12.16 -14.41 19.70
CA PHE A 268 -12.42 -15.09 20.96
C PHE A 268 -13.89 -14.89 21.39
N PRO A 269 -14.83 -15.59 20.75
CA PRO A 269 -16.27 -15.34 20.92
C PRO A 269 -16.80 -15.65 22.32
N SER A 270 -16.07 -16.45 23.09
CA SER A 270 -16.42 -16.83 24.47
C SER A 270 -15.68 -15.99 25.52
N MET A 271 -14.99 -14.90 25.09
CA MET A 271 -14.35 -14.01 26.05
C MET A 271 -15.42 -13.32 26.91
N PRO A 272 -15.34 -13.40 28.25
CA PRO A 272 -16.26 -12.68 29.11
C PRO A 272 -16.11 -11.17 28.89
N GLY A 273 -17.22 -10.45 28.75
CA GLY A 273 -17.23 -8.98 28.72
C GLY A 273 -16.91 -8.39 30.09
N ASN A 274 -17.00 -7.05 30.20
CA ASN A 274 -16.79 -6.32 31.47
C ASN A 274 -17.80 -6.68 32.59
N GLU A 275 -18.64 -7.66 32.38
CA GLU A 275 -19.68 -8.12 33.33
C GLU A 275 -19.25 -9.30 34.20
N ILE A 276 -17.95 -9.67 34.17
CA ILE A 276 -17.36 -10.65 35.08
C ILE A 276 -17.40 -10.07 36.49
N GLY A 277 -18.39 -10.31 37.23
CA GLY A 277 -18.59 -9.81 38.59
C GLY A 277 -20.01 -9.39 38.87
N ARG A 278 -20.87 -9.26 37.92
CA ARG A 278 -22.30 -9.00 38.11
C ARG A 278 -23.15 -10.28 38.21
N ALA A 279 -22.59 -11.42 37.87
CA ALA A 279 -23.31 -12.72 37.88
C ALA A 279 -23.30 -13.43 39.28
N HIS A 280 -22.73 -12.80 40.33
CA HIS A 280 -22.62 -13.39 41.64
C HIS A 280 -23.12 -12.46 42.76
N VAL A 281 -24.10 -11.59 42.47
CA VAL A 281 -24.83 -10.86 43.53
C VAL A 281 -26.29 -11.27 43.51
#